data_ac3f24812e2cdcbad2a8e999101da67b
#
_entry.id   ac3f24812e2cdcbad2a8e999101da67b
#
_cell.length_a   1.000
_cell.length_b   1.000
_cell.length_c   1.000
_cell.angle_alpha   90.00
_cell.angle_beta   90.00
_cell.angle_gamma   90.00
#
_symmetry.space_group_name_H-M   'P 1'
#
loop_
_entity.id
_entity.type
_entity.pdbx_description
1 polymer ?
#
loop_
_entity_poly.entity_id
_entity_poly.type
_entity_poly.pdbx_seq_one_letter_code
_entity_poly.pdbx_strand_id
1 'polypeptide(L)'
;MGLNYAEIELISGDDLVLARRGYIQPENVKKITVNALVDSGAYMLAINEQIKDELNLLKVDEQLAELADGSKIKLEIVGPVEVRFENRRANVDAMVLSGNSEVLLGAVPLEELDVVILPGEQKLVVNPASPDIAKKSLK
;
A
#
# COMPACT_ATOMS: atom_id res chain seq x y z
N MET A 1 -11.27 -14.52 -16.09
CA MET A 1 -10.51 -13.37 -15.66
C MET A 1 -9.64 -13.72 -14.47
N GLY A 2 -8.34 -13.57 -14.58
CA GLY A 2 -7.42 -13.90 -13.50
C GLY A 2 -7.26 -12.79 -12.50
N LEU A 3 -6.75 -13.13 -11.32
CA LEU A 3 -6.36 -12.17 -10.32
C LEU A 3 -4.95 -11.66 -10.67
N ASN A 4 -4.71 -10.41 -10.34
CA ASN A 4 -3.45 -9.74 -10.64
C ASN A 4 -2.73 -9.44 -9.34
N TYR A 5 -1.58 -10.07 -9.13
CA TYR A 5 -0.76 -9.86 -7.93
C TYR A 5 0.52 -9.14 -8.28
N ALA A 6 1.02 -8.37 -7.35
CA ALA A 6 2.29 -7.67 -7.50
C ALA A 6 3.08 -7.77 -6.21
N GLU A 7 4.37 -8.00 -6.37
CA GLU A 7 5.28 -7.97 -5.23
C GLU A 7 5.60 -6.53 -4.90
N ILE A 8 5.31 -6.12 -3.66
CA ILE A 8 5.57 -4.77 -3.19
C ILE A 8 6.29 -4.83 -1.85
N GLU A 9 6.98 -3.75 -1.52
CA GLU A 9 7.58 -3.58 -0.21
C GLU A 9 6.75 -2.58 0.57
N LEU A 10 6.45 -2.92 1.82
CA LEU A 10 5.75 -2.05 2.75
C LEU A 10 6.72 -1.66 3.85
N ILE A 11 6.82 -0.37 4.14
CA ILE A 11 7.82 0.16 5.07
C ILE A 11 7.12 1.09 6.05
N SER A 12 7.49 1.01 7.33
CA SER A 12 7.01 1.95 8.33
C SER A 12 7.46 3.36 7.96
N GLY A 13 6.50 4.25 7.71
CA GLY A 13 6.81 5.64 7.38
C GLY A 13 7.44 6.38 8.57
N ASP A 14 6.98 6.08 9.78
CA ASP A 14 7.56 6.68 10.99
C ASP A 14 9.03 6.30 11.12
N ASP A 15 9.36 5.02 10.92
CA ASP A 15 10.75 4.58 10.99
C ASP A 15 11.61 5.26 9.94
N LEU A 16 11.08 5.44 8.73
CA LEU A 16 11.82 6.14 7.68
C LEU A 16 12.15 7.58 8.08
N VAL A 17 11.20 8.27 8.70
CA VAL A 17 11.43 9.63 9.20
C VAL A 17 12.50 9.62 10.29
N LEU A 18 12.41 8.68 11.23
CA LEU A 18 13.38 8.58 12.31
C LEU A 18 14.77 8.28 11.77
N ALA A 19 14.89 7.43 10.77
CA ALA A 19 16.18 7.11 10.16
C ALA A 19 16.75 8.32 9.43
N ARG A 20 15.91 9.03 8.66
CA ARG A 20 16.35 10.21 7.94
C ARG A 20 16.82 11.31 8.89
N ARG A 21 16.23 11.38 10.08
CA ARG A 21 16.61 12.37 11.10
C ARG A 21 17.75 11.90 12.00
N GLY A 22 18.24 10.68 11.78
CA GLY A 22 19.37 10.17 12.53
C GLY A 22 19.04 9.59 13.90
N TYR A 23 17.75 9.37 14.21
CA TYR A 23 17.37 8.82 15.50
C TYR A 23 17.48 7.31 15.57
N ILE A 24 17.39 6.62 14.43
CA ILE A 24 17.62 5.18 14.35
C ILE A 24 18.49 4.88 13.14
N GLN A 25 19.12 3.71 13.14
CA GLN A 25 19.93 3.27 12.01
C GLN A 25 19.03 2.82 10.86
N PRO A 26 19.45 2.99 9.60
CA PRO A 26 18.64 2.55 8.46
C PRO A 26 18.25 1.08 8.52
N GLU A 27 19.13 0.22 9.04
CA GLU A 27 18.83 -1.21 9.15
C GLU A 27 17.77 -1.54 10.19
N ASN A 28 17.39 -0.58 11.04
CA ASN A 28 16.33 -0.77 12.03
C ASN A 28 14.96 -0.31 11.52
N VAL A 29 14.87 0.17 10.29
CA VAL A 29 13.60 0.53 9.67
C VAL A 29 12.84 -0.76 9.39
N LYS A 30 11.62 -0.85 9.92
CA LYS A 30 10.77 -2.03 9.75
C LYS A 30 10.16 -2.04 8.36
N LYS A 31 10.30 -3.17 7.67
CA LYS A 31 9.78 -3.34 6.32
C LYS A 31 9.47 -4.81 6.06
N ILE A 32 8.59 -5.04 5.09
CA ILE A 32 8.20 -6.40 4.70
C ILE A 32 7.88 -6.41 3.21
N THR A 33 8.27 -7.48 2.52
CA THR A 33 7.88 -7.70 1.14
C THR A 33 6.66 -8.60 1.11
N VAL A 34 5.63 -8.20 0.38
CA VAL A 34 4.39 -8.96 0.29
C VAL A 34 3.94 -9.09 -1.16
N ASN A 35 3.13 -10.10 -1.42
CA ASN A 35 2.49 -10.30 -2.71
C ASN A 35 1.06 -9.77 -2.58
N ALA A 36 0.81 -8.59 -3.11
CA ALA A 36 -0.46 -7.89 -2.93
C ALA A 36 -1.39 -8.15 -4.10
N LEU A 37 -2.68 -8.29 -3.80
CA LEU A 37 -3.70 -8.35 -4.85
C LEU A 37 -3.93 -6.93 -5.38
N VAL A 38 -3.73 -6.74 -6.67
CA VAL A 38 -3.98 -5.45 -7.32
C VAL A 38 -5.47 -5.33 -7.55
N ASP A 39 -6.11 -4.40 -6.87
CA ASP A 39 -7.57 -4.27 -6.84
C ASP A 39 -7.97 -2.81 -6.96
N SER A 40 -8.18 -2.35 -8.20
CA SER A 40 -8.59 -0.97 -8.47
C SER A 40 -10.00 -0.66 -7.96
N GLY A 41 -10.77 -1.69 -7.59
CA GLY A 41 -12.08 -1.50 -6.96
C GLY A 41 -11.98 -1.17 -5.48
N ALA A 42 -10.86 -1.48 -4.84
CA ALA A 42 -10.58 -1.05 -3.48
C ALA A 42 -10.03 0.38 -3.53
N TYR A 43 -10.35 1.18 -2.52
CA TYR A 43 -9.91 2.58 -2.50
C TYR A 43 -8.49 2.71 -1.94
N MET A 44 -8.24 2.10 -0.79
CA MET A 44 -7.01 2.27 -0.02
C MET A 44 -6.11 1.04 -0.14
N LEU A 45 -4.90 1.18 0.37
CA LEU A 45 -4.10 0.03 0.74
C LEU A 45 -4.81 -0.66 1.90
N ALA A 46 -4.94 -1.98 1.85
CA ALA A 46 -5.48 -2.76 2.95
C ALA A 46 -4.44 -3.81 3.37
N ILE A 47 -4.22 -3.91 4.67
CA ILE A 47 -3.26 -4.86 5.25
C ILE A 47 -3.98 -5.69 6.31
N ASN A 48 -3.33 -6.74 6.78
CA ASN A 48 -3.87 -7.53 7.88
C ASN A 48 -3.20 -7.14 9.20
N GLU A 49 -3.70 -7.70 10.29
CA GLU A 49 -3.21 -7.35 11.62
C GLU A 49 -1.76 -7.79 11.84
N GLN A 50 -1.35 -8.90 11.23
CA GLN A 50 0.02 -9.37 11.36
C GLN A 50 1.01 -8.36 10.78
N ILE A 51 0.71 -7.81 9.61
CA ILE A 51 1.57 -6.81 8.97
C ILE A 51 1.59 -5.53 9.80
N LYS A 52 0.43 -5.11 10.30
CA LYS A 52 0.36 -3.94 11.19
C LYS A 52 1.32 -4.12 12.36
N ASP A 53 1.29 -5.29 12.99
CA ASP A 53 2.11 -5.57 14.17
C ASP A 53 3.60 -5.65 13.79
N GLU A 54 3.92 -6.33 12.69
CA GLU A 54 5.31 -6.47 12.26
C GLU A 54 5.95 -5.12 11.94
N LEU A 55 5.19 -4.20 11.35
CA LEU A 55 5.68 -2.87 11.02
C LEU A 55 5.47 -1.88 12.16
N ASN A 56 4.83 -2.32 13.25
CA ASN A 56 4.53 -1.47 14.41
C ASN A 56 3.83 -0.18 14.01
N LEU A 57 2.83 -0.28 13.13
CA LEU A 57 2.10 0.87 12.63
C LEU A 57 1.13 1.38 13.66
N LEU A 58 1.01 2.69 13.76
CA LEU A 58 0.15 3.33 14.75
C LEU A 58 -1.18 3.72 14.12
N LYS A 59 -2.23 3.63 14.93
CA LYS A 59 -3.56 4.04 14.52
C LYS A 59 -3.59 5.56 14.32
N VAL A 60 -4.11 5.99 13.18
CA VAL A 60 -4.27 7.41 12.86
C VAL A 60 -5.72 7.83 12.68
N ASP A 61 -6.63 6.87 12.43
CA ASP A 61 -8.03 7.18 12.16
C ASP A 61 -8.88 5.92 12.25
N GLU A 62 -10.19 6.09 12.11
CA GLU A 62 -11.16 5.00 11.92
C GLU A 62 -12.08 5.38 10.77
N GLN A 63 -12.48 4.40 9.98
CA GLN A 63 -13.39 4.64 8.87
C GLN A 63 -14.40 3.50 8.77
N LEU A 64 -15.57 3.81 8.22
CA LEU A 64 -16.58 2.80 7.93
C LEU A 64 -16.30 2.22 6.54
N ALA A 65 -16.29 0.89 6.46
CA ALA A 65 -16.23 0.18 5.20
C ALA A 65 -17.58 -0.46 4.94
N GLU A 66 -18.09 -0.31 3.73
CA GLU A 66 -19.34 -0.93 3.34
C GLU A 66 -19.04 -2.25 2.66
N LEU A 67 -19.67 -3.31 3.17
CA LEU A 67 -19.49 -4.67 2.62
C LEU A 67 -20.48 -4.90 1.49
N ALA A 68 -20.23 -5.98 0.74
CA ALA A 68 -21.04 -6.31 -0.44
C ALA A 68 -22.52 -6.49 -0.13
N ASP A 69 -22.86 -6.91 1.10
CA ASP A 69 -24.24 -7.10 1.54
C ASP A 69 -24.89 -5.81 2.04
N GLY A 70 -24.19 -4.68 1.93
CA GLY A 70 -24.69 -3.38 2.39
C GLY A 70 -24.41 -3.09 3.86
N SER A 71 -23.93 -4.05 4.62
CA SER A 71 -23.56 -3.81 6.02
C SER A 71 -22.29 -2.97 6.09
N LYS A 72 -22.08 -2.33 7.25
CA LYS A 72 -20.92 -1.47 7.47
C LYS A 72 -20.17 -1.95 8.68
N ILE A 73 -18.84 -1.91 8.58
CA ILE A 73 -17.96 -2.22 9.70
C ILE A 73 -17.00 -1.06 9.90
N LYS A 74 -16.59 -0.87 11.15
CA LYS A 74 -15.60 0.15 11.49
C LYS A 74 -14.23 -0.48 11.42
N LEU A 75 -13.35 0.12 10.63
CA LEU A 75 -11.99 -0.37 10.45
C LEU A 75 -10.98 0.65 10.95
N GLU A 76 -9.91 0.14 11.53
CA GLU A 76 -8.80 0.95 11.98
C GLU A 76 -7.96 1.37 10.77
N ILE A 77 -7.55 2.63 10.75
CA ILE A 77 -6.62 3.16 9.76
C ILE A 77 -5.30 3.39 10.46
N VAL A 78 -4.23 2.86 9.88
CA VAL A 78 -2.88 2.98 10.43
C VAL A 78 -1.96 3.61 9.40
N GLY A 79 -0.86 4.16 9.85
CA GLY A 79 0.12 4.73 8.93
C GLY A 79 1.05 5.71 9.61
N PRO A 80 1.86 6.39 8.81
CA PRO A 80 1.96 6.24 7.35
C PRO A 80 2.72 4.98 6.93
N VAL A 81 2.42 4.47 5.76
CA VAL A 81 3.11 3.33 5.16
C VAL A 81 3.71 3.78 3.83
N GLU A 82 4.99 3.51 3.64
CA GLU A 82 5.57 3.71 2.32
C GLU A 82 5.46 2.42 1.53
N VAL A 83 4.86 2.51 0.35
CA VAL A 83 4.73 1.38 -0.58
C VAL A 83 5.77 1.57 -1.67
N ARG A 84 6.56 0.54 -1.93
CA ARG A 84 7.55 0.58 -3.02
C ARG A 84 7.27 -0.53 -4.02
N PHE A 85 7.29 -0.17 -5.28
CA PHE A 85 7.16 -1.08 -6.41
C PHE A 85 8.13 -0.63 -7.47
N GLU A 86 9.11 -1.47 -7.81
CA GLU A 86 10.16 -1.14 -8.78
C GLU A 86 10.83 0.19 -8.39
N ASN A 87 10.86 1.16 -9.30
CA ASN A 87 11.46 2.47 -9.02
C ASN A 87 10.42 3.50 -8.53
N ARG A 88 9.27 3.02 -8.03
CA ARG A 88 8.17 3.87 -7.56
C ARG A 88 8.01 3.81 -6.06
N ARG A 89 7.51 4.89 -5.47
CA ARG A 89 7.12 4.90 -4.06
C ARG A 89 5.84 5.70 -3.88
N ALA A 90 5.05 5.31 -2.88
CA ALA A 90 3.86 6.03 -2.47
C ALA A 90 3.82 6.04 -0.95
N ASN A 91 3.33 7.13 -0.36
CA ASN A 91 3.19 7.25 1.07
C ASN A 91 1.71 7.37 1.39
N VAL A 92 1.16 6.34 2.03
CA VAL A 92 -0.30 6.22 2.22
C VAL A 92 -0.62 5.69 3.60
N ASP A 93 -1.87 5.86 4.01
CA ASP A 93 -2.40 5.16 5.17
C ASP A 93 -3.00 3.84 4.70
N ALA A 94 -3.16 2.91 5.63
CA ALA A 94 -3.65 1.57 5.33
C ALA A 94 -4.84 1.23 6.21
N MET A 95 -5.80 0.53 5.62
CA MET A 95 -6.94 -0.02 6.32
C MET A 95 -6.56 -1.40 6.86
N VAL A 96 -6.89 -1.69 8.11
CA VAL A 96 -6.53 -2.97 8.73
C VAL A 96 -7.71 -3.92 8.66
N LEU A 97 -7.51 -5.03 7.95
CA LEU A 97 -8.51 -6.10 7.83
C LEU A 97 -8.21 -7.17 8.86
N SER A 98 -9.26 -7.86 9.31
CA SER A 98 -9.13 -8.89 10.34
C SER A 98 -8.45 -10.15 9.79
N GLY A 99 -7.81 -10.89 10.69
CA GLY A 99 -7.24 -12.21 10.39
C GLY A 99 -6.06 -12.15 9.42
N ASN A 100 -6.03 -13.14 8.53
CA ASN A 100 -4.96 -13.30 7.55
C ASN A 100 -5.40 -12.84 6.15
N SER A 101 -6.20 -11.78 6.10
CA SER A 101 -6.67 -11.24 4.82
C SER A 101 -5.50 -10.89 3.91
N GLU A 102 -5.72 -11.01 2.60
CA GLU A 102 -4.71 -10.61 1.61
C GLU A 102 -4.49 -9.11 1.67
N VAL A 103 -3.26 -8.72 1.35
CA VAL A 103 -2.96 -7.30 1.14
C VAL A 103 -3.62 -6.86 -0.16
N LEU A 104 -4.37 -5.77 -0.11
CA LEU A 104 -5.01 -5.19 -1.28
C LEU A 104 -4.33 -3.89 -1.64
N LEU A 105 -3.89 -3.80 -2.89
CA LEU A 105 -3.28 -2.58 -3.42
C LEU A 105 -4.37 -1.84 -4.19
N GLY A 106 -5.00 -0.87 -3.52
CA GLY A 106 -6.16 -0.18 -4.04
C GLY A 106 -5.83 1.02 -4.93
N ALA A 107 -6.86 1.76 -5.31
CA ALA A 107 -6.76 2.83 -6.30
C ALA A 107 -5.82 3.96 -5.88
N VAL A 108 -5.85 4.39 -4.62
CA VAL A 108 -5.02 5.50 -4.17
C VAL A 108 -3.53 5.19 -4.29
N PRO A 109 -3.02 4.08 -3.73
CA PRO A 109 -1.60 3.77 -3.93
C PRO A 109 -1.24 3.49 -5.39
N LEU A 110 -2.14 2.85 -6.16
CA LEU A 110 -1.86 2.62 -7.58
C LEU A 110 -1.64 3.93 -8.35
N GLU A 111 -2.50 4.90 -8.08
CA GLU A 111 -2.40 6.21 -8.73
C GLU A 111 -1.13 6.94 -8.29
N GLU A 112 -0.83 6.89 -6.99
CA GLU A 112 0.36 7.53 -6.44
C GLU A 112 1.65 6.94 -7.03
N LEU A 113 1.67 5.62 -7.23
CA LEU A 113 2.84 4.93 -7.79
C LEU A 113 3.04 5.21 -9.28
N ASP A 114 2.01 5.68 -9.98
CA ASP A 114 2.06 5.90 -11.44
C ASP A 114 2.44 4.61 -12.15
N VAL A 115 1.56 3.62 -12.00
CA VAL A 115 1.71 2.28 -12.57
C VAL A 115 0.48 1.95 -13.40
N VAL A 116 0.61 0.98 -14.29
CA VAL A 116 -0.50 0.51 -15.10
C VAL A 116 -0.57 -1.00 -15.08
N ILE A 117 -1.75 -1.53 -15.34
CA ILE A 117 -1.96 -2.96 -15.49
C ILE A 117 -1.96 -3.26 -16.98
N LEU A 118 -1.10 -4.19 -17.41
CA LEU A 118 -1.07 -4.64 -18.80
C LEU A 118 -2.19 -5.66 -18.98
N PRO A 119 -3.25 -5.35 -19.74
CA PRO A 119 -4.44 -6.20 -19.77
C PRO A 119 -4.18 -7.61 -20.28
N GLY A 120 -3.36 -7.75 -21.31
CA GLY A 120 -3.08 -9.06 -21.89
C GLY A 120 -2.23 -9.96 -21.03
N GLU A 121 -1.41 -9.38 -20.15
CA GLU A 121 -0.47 -10.13 -19.30
C GLU A 121 -0.91 -10.16 -17.84
N GLN A 122 -1.95 -9.42 -17.49
CA GLN A 122 -2.43 -9.28 -16.10
C GLN A 122 -1.27 -8.96 -15.17
N LYS A 123 -0.44 -8.00 -15.58
CA LYS A 123 0.79 -7.66 -14.89
C LYS A 123 0.82 -6.18 -14.58
N LEU A 124 1.21 -5.84 -13.36
CA LEU A 124 1.43 -4.45 -12.94
C LEU A 124 2.83 -4.05 -13.39
N VAL A 125 2.93 -2.90 -14.05
CA VAL A 125 4.21 -2.38 -14.51
C VAL A 125 4.26 -0.88 -14.24
N VAL A 126 5.47 -0.36 -14.14
CA VAL A 126 5.72 1.08 -14.12
C VAL A 126 5.13 1.66 -15.41
N ASN A 127 4.47 2.82 -15.30
CA ASN A 127 3.85 3.46 -16.46
C ASN A 127 4.87 3.66 -17.57
N PRO A 128 4.70 3.04 -18.75
CA PRO A 128 5.69 3.15 -19.83
C PRO A 128 5.86 4.57 -20.35
N ALA A 129 4.87 5.45 -20.14
CA ALA A 129 4.97 6.85 -20.55
C ALA A 129 5.88 7.64 -19.62
N SER A 130 6.21 7.12 -18.46
CA SER A 130 7.07 7.77 -17.45
C SER A 130 7.97 6.72 -16.80
N PRO A 131 8.92 6.14 -17.56
CA PRO A 131 9.66 4.97 -17.05
C PRO A 131 10.66 5.28 -15.94
N ASP A 132 11.18 6.50 -15.89
CA ASP A 132 12.26 6.83 -14.96
C ASP A 132 11.79 7.50 -13.69
N ILE A 133 10.75 8.34 -13.77
CA ILE A 133 10.22 9.12 -12.67
C ILE A 133 8.70 9.15 -12.78
N ALA A 134 8.01 8.98 -11.65
CA ALA A 134 6.56 9.07 -11.62
C ALA A 134 6.10 10.46 -12.10
N LYS A 135 5.01 10.47 -12.87
CA LYS A 135 4.45 11.69 -13.42
C LYS A 135 3.08 11.94 -12.79
N LYS A 136 2.84 13.18 -12.37
CA LYS A 136 1.57 13.59 -11.78
C LYS A 136 1.06 14.82 -12.51
N SER A 137 -0.27 14.92 -12.63
CA SER A 137 -0.89 16.12 -13.14
C SER A 137 -0.97 17.16 -12.01
N LEU A 138 -0.67 18.41 -12.34
CA LEU A 138 -0.79 19.50 -11.38
C LEU A 138 -2.18 20.14 -11.39
N LYS A 139 -3.07 19.68 -12.26
CA LYS A 139 -4.42 20.23 -12.39
C LYS A 139 -5.47 19.22 -12.10
#